data_f172bd596f33a68d73f0e7783b08105d
#
_entry.id   f172bd596f33a68d73f0e7783b08105d
#
_cell.length_a   1.000
_cell.length_b   1.000
_cell.length_c   1.000
_cell.angle_alpha   90.00
_cell.angle_beta   90.00
_cell.angle_gamma   90.00
#
_symmetry.space_group_name_H-M   'P 1'
#
loop_
_entity.id
_entity.type
_entity.pdbx_description
1 polymer ?
#
loop_
_entity_poly.entity_id
_entity_poly.type
_entity_poly.pdbx_seq_one_letter_code
_entity_poly.pdbx_strand_id
1 'polypeptide(L)'
;GIFNFAPGVSGGGGGRGGGGGAPTLFYSRQIGLQRGTVVPIVGGGRVTGKVGDFDVGFLNIHTGDEAAAGAAMTNFTVARVKRDILRRSSLGALFTNRSVSLVGEGASQAYGADATFSFFENIGLLAYMARTETPGHEDKNTSYQGRFDYRGDRYGFQAEHLVVEDHFIPEVGFLRRDNFRRTYTTGRFSPRPRSLDSI
;
A
#
# COMPACT_ATOMS: atom_id res chain seq x y z
N GLY A 1 -1.95 -10.78 3.63
CA GLY A 1 -3.40 -10.97 3.59
C GLY A 1 -4.03 -10.24 2.41
N ILE A 2 -5.30 -10.51 2.12
CA ILE A 2 -5.96 -9.96 0.91
C ILE A 2 -5.96 -8.43 0.87
N PHE A 3 -6.07 -7.77 2.00
CA PHE A 3 -6.11 -6.30 2.08
C PHE A 3 -4.74 -5.61 1.93
N ASN A 4 -3.67 -6.35 1.67
CA ASN A 4 -2.39 -5.72 1.36
C ASN A 4 -2.46 -5.02 -0.01
N PHE A 5 -2.22 -3.73 -0.01
CA PHE A 5 -2.11 -2.90 -1.21
C PHE A 5 -0.65 -2.83 -1.64
N ALA A 6 -0.39 -2.93 -2.94
CA ALA A 6 0.95 -2.91 -3.53
C ALA A 6 1.95 -3.79 -2.75
N PRO A 7 1.74 -5.11 -2.66
CA PRO A 7 2.60 -6.00 -1.91
C PRO A 7 4.02 -5.95 -2.46
N GLY A 8 4.99 -5.73 -1.56
CA GLY A 8 6.41 -5.51 -1.91
C GLY A 8 6.84 -4.05 -1.88
N VAL A 9 5.93 -3.09 -1.78
CA VAL A 9 6.18 -1.67 -1.63
C VAL A 9 6.02 -1.22 -0.19
N SER A 10 4.95 -1.65 0.46
CA SER A 10 4.69 -1.35 1.86
C SER A 10 5.64 -2.14 2.75
N GLY A 11 6.55 -1.45 3.34
CA GLY A 11 7.69 -1.84 4.11
C GLY A 11 7.54 -3.03 5.03
N GLY A 12 8.57 -3.82 5.09
CA GLY A 12 8.75 -4.88 6.07
C GLY A 12 9.47 -6.11 5.53
N GLY A 13 10.44 -5.93 4.67
CA GLY A 13 11.37 -6.99 4.33
C GLY A 13 12.77 -6.42 4.25
N GLY A 14 13.69 -6.86 5.12
CA GLY A 14 15.05 -6.37 5.24
C GLY A 14 15.91 -6.57 4.01
N GLY A 15 15.61 -5.83 2.95
CA GLY A 15 16.48 -5.61 1.81
C GLY A 15 17.22 -4.30 1.99
N ARG A 16 18.53 -4.34 2.05
CA ARG A 16 19.38 -3.15 2.02
C ARG A 16 19.13 -2.42 0.69
N GLY A 17 18.34 -1.34 0.73
CA GLY A 17 18.14 -0.44 -0.39
C GLY A 17 16.67 -0.18 -0.72
N GLY A 18 16.13 0.96 -0.32
CA GLY A 18 15.00 1.61 -0.96
C GLY A 18 13.59 1.17 -0.57
N GLY A 19 13.29 0.81 0.65
CA GLY A 19 11.95 0.36 1.05
C GLY A 19 11.28 1.18 2.16
N GLY A 20 11.29 2.48 2.12
CA GLY A 20 10.67 3.26 3.19
C GLY A 20 9.99 4.52 2.66
N GLY A 21 8.69 4.58 2.74
CA GLY A 21 7.95 5.80 2.40
C GLY A 21 6.68 5.61 1.59
N ALA A 22 6.48 4.46 0.98
CA ALA A 22 5.23 4.17 0.31
C ALA A 22 4.06 4.09 1.33
N PRO A 23 2.92 4.67 1.03
CA PRO A 23 1.76 4.65 1.90
C PRO A 23 1.14 3.27 2.02
N THR A 24 0.54 3.01 3.15
CA THR A 24 -0.33 1.87 3.38
C THR A 24 -1.76 2.37 3.41
N LEU A 25 -2.62 1.95 2.45
CA LEU A 25 -4.00 2.42 2.37
C LEU A 25 -4.91 1.80 3.44
N PHE A 26 -4.56 0.63 3.93
CA PHE A 26 -5.30 -0.04 5.00
C PHE A 26 -4.35 -0.56 6.07
N TYR A 27 -4.58 -0.15 7.30
CA TYR A 27 -3.86 -0.61 8.47
C TYR A 27 -4.85 -0.86 9.61
N SER A 28 -5.07 -2.13 9.94
CA SER A 28 -6.13 -2.54 10.87
C SER A 28 -6.03 -1.91 12.26
N ARG A 29 -4.83 -1.53 12.71
CA ARG A 29 -4.63 -0.86 14.01
C ARG A 29 -5.09 0.60 14.04
N GLN A 30 -5.47 1.18 12.90
CA GLN A 30 -6.15 2.48 12.86
C GLN A 30 -7.61 2.37 13.30
N ILE A 31 -8.18 1.17 13.30
CA ILE A 31 -9.55 0.92 13.74
C ILE A 31 -9.53 0.56 15.23
N GLY A 32 -10.34 1.24 16.04
CA GLY A 32 -10.39 1.02 17.48
C GLY A 32 -9.25 1.68 18.28
N LEU A 33 -8.44 2.55 17.64
CA LEU A 33 -7.42 3.32 18.31
C LEU A 33 -7.36 4.74 17.73
N GLN A 34 -7.50 5.77 18.55
CA GLN A 34 -7.36 7.16 18.14
C GLN A 34 -6.51 7.93 19.15
N ARG A 35 -5.45 8.59 18.66
CA ARG A 35 -4.49 9.36 19.48
C ARG A 35 -3.92 8.57 20.68
N GLY A 36 -3.72 7.26 20.49
CA GLY A 36 -3.22 6.39 21.57
C GLY A 36 -4.29 5.90 22.55
N THR A 37 -5.52 6.33 22.41
CA THR A 37 -6.65 5.91 23.26
C THR A 37 -7.50 4.86 22.54
N VAL A 38 -7.92 3.85 23.28
CA VAL A 38 -8.78 2.78 22.75
C VAL A 38 -10.18 3.33 22.50
N VAL A 39 -10.72 3.08 21.32
CA VAL A 39 -12.08 3.40 20.92
C VAL A 39 -12.87 2.10 20.85
N PRO A 40 -14.03 1.98 21.54
CA PRO A 40 -14.78 0.74 21.59
C PRO A 40 -15.29 0.33 20.21
N ILE A 41 -15.13 -0.94 19.86
CA ILE A 41 -15.71 -1.53 18.66
C ILE A 41 -17.10 -2.05 19.03
N VAL A 42 -18.13 -1.50 18.40
CA VAL A 42 -19.52 -1.91 18.60
C VAL A 42 -19.82 -3.21 17.87
N GLY A 43 -19.31 -3.35 16.67
CA GLY A 43 -19.48 -4.55 15.87
C GLY A 43 -18.85 -4.41 14.49
N GLY A 44 -18.84 -5.50 13.77
CA GLY A 44 -18.34 -5.54 12.41
C GLY A 44 -18.22 -6.93 11.86
N GLY A 45 -17.86 -7.00 10.59
CA GLY A 45 -17.69 -8.26 9.89
C GLY A 45 -16.63 -8.19 8.81
N ARG A 46 -16.09 -9.33 8.48
CA ARG A 46 -15.13 -9.52 7.40
C ARG A 46 -15.55 -10.70 6.55
N VAL A 47 -15.60 -10.48 5.26
CA VAL A 47 -15.79 -11.54 4.26
C VAL A 47 -14.60 -11.55 3.32
N THR A 48 -14.04 -12.72 3.07
CA THR A 48 -12.97 -12.91 2.10
C THR A 48 -13.20 -14.21 1.36
N GLY A 49 -12.96 -14.20 0.07
CA GLY A 49 -13.19 -15.39 -0.74
C GLY A 49 -12.70 -15.21 -2.17
N LYS A 50 -12.98 -16.20 -2.97
CA LYS A 50 -12.69 -16.23 -4.39
C LYS A 50 -13.99 -16.26 -5.18
N VAL A 51 -14.12 -15.37 -6.16
CA VAL A 51 -15.27 -15.30 -7.08
C VAL A 51 -14.72 -15.39 -8.50
N GLY A 52 -14.82 -16.57 -9.10
CA GLY A 52 -14.14 -16.87 -10.36
C GLY A 52 -12.63 -16.70 -10.20
N ASP A 53 -12.03 -15.89 -11.05
CA ASP A 53 -10.58 -15.58 -11.04
C ASP A 53 -10.20 -14.44 -10.08
N PHE A 54 -11.17 -13.89 -9.37
CA PHE A 54 -10.95 -12.75 -8.47
C PHE A 54 -10.88 -13.19 -7.02
N ASP A 55 -9.85 -12.74 -6.32
CA ASP A 55 -9.81 -12.74 -4.87
C ASP A 55 -10.50 -11.45 -4.38
N VAL A 56 -11.50 -11.60 -3.53
CA VAL A 56 -12.29 -10.49 -3.01
C VAL A 56 -12.22 -10.45 -1.48
N GLY A 57 -12.18 -9.25 -0.95
CA GLY A 57 -12.21 -9.00 0.48
C GLY A 57 -13.09 -7.79 0.78
N PHE A 58 -13.93 -7.93 1.77
CA PHE A 58 -14.77 -6.87 2.31
C PHE A 58 -14.66 -6.87 3.83
N LEU A 59 -14.51 -5.70 4.42
CA LEU A 59 -14.49 -5.48 5.85
C LEU A 59 -15.36 -4.27 6.17
N ASN A 60 -16.22 -4.41 7.16
CA ASN A 60 -16.95 -3.29 7.74
C ASN A 60 -16.86 -3.38 9.26
N ILE A 61 -16.48 -2.28 9.90
CA ILE A 61 -16.37 -2.17 11.36
C ILE A 61 -17.02 -0.87 11.80
N HIS A 62 -17.80 -0.94 12.87
CA HIS A 62 -18.45 0.19 13.50
C HIS A 62 -17.85 0.40 14.89
N THR A 63 -17.35 1.60 15.16
CA THR A 63 -16.83 2.00 16.46
C THR A 63 -17.82 2.94 17.14
N GLY A 64 -17.90 2.87 18.47
CA GLY A 64 -18.63 3.81 19.28
C GLY A 64 -17.92 5.16 19.38
N ASP A 65 -18.52 6.05 20.12
CA ASP A 65 -17.90 7.30 20.55
C ASP A 65 -17.01 7.08 21.77
N GLU A 66 -15.95 7.85 21.87
CA GLU A 66 -15.04 7.86 23.02
C GLU A 66 -14.55 9.29 23.29
N ALA A 67 -15.10 9.89 24.33
CA ALA A 67 -14.83 11.28 24.67
C ALA A 67 -13.38 11.54 25.00
N ALA A 68 -12.70 10.59 25.68
CA ALA A 68 -11.28 10.71 26.04
C ALA A 68 -10.36 10.71 24.81
N ALA A 69 -10.80 10.07 23.72
CA ALA A 69 -10.10 10.07 22.44
C ALA A 69 -10.53 11.22 21.52
N GLY A 70 -11.61 11.93 21.85
CA GLY A 70 -12.27 12.85 20.93
C GLY A 70 -12.78 12.13 19.69
N ALA A 71 -13.19 10.87 19.84
CA ALA A 71 -13.66 10.03 18.74
C ALA A 71 -15.18 10.03 18.68
N ALA A 72 -15.73 10.41 17.54
CA ALA A 72 -17.13 10.22 17.23
C ALA A 72 -17.39 8.80 16.73
N MET A 73 -18.62 8.33 16.87
CA MET A 73 -19.10 7.10 16.28
C MET A 73 -18.76 7.03 14.79
N THR A 74 -18.00 6.01 14.38
CA THR A 74 -17.41 5.96 13.04
C THR A 74 -17.61 4.59 12.40
N ASN A 75 -17.96 4.56 11.14
CA ASN A 75 -17.98 3.35 10.32
C ASN A 75 -16.75 3.30 9.40
N PHE A 76 -16.10 2.16 9.41
CA PHE A 76 -14.96 1.85 8.55
C PHE A 76 -15.36 0.80 7.53
N THR A 77 -15.15 1.08 6.26
CA THR A 77 -15.38 0.12 5.17
C THR A 77 -14.10 -0.06 4.37
N VAL A 78 -13.75 -1.30 4.09
CA VAL A 78 -12.62 -1.65 3.24
C VAL A 78 -13.08 -2.69 2.23
N ALA A 79 -12.84 -2.42 0.96
CA ALA A 79 -13.09 -3.36 -0.13
C ALA A 79 -11.84 -3.57 -0.95
N ARG A 80 -11.52 -4.82 -1.25
CA ARG A 80 -10.35 -5.22 -2.05
C ARG A 80 -10.77 -6.22 -3.09
N VAL A 81 -10.33 -5.99 -4.31
CA VAL A 81 -10.43 -6.95 -5.41
C VAL A 81 -9.03 -7.14 -6.00
N LYS A 82 -8.63 -8.37 -6.18
CA LYS A 82 -7.37 -8.74 -6.81
C LYS A 82 -7.63 -9.86 -7.82
N ARG A 83 -6.94 -9.80 -8.95
CA ARG A 83 -6.93 -10.87 -9.94
C ARG A 83 -5.50 -11.26 -10.24
N ASP A 84 -5.21 -12.54 -10.17
CA ASP A 84 -3.96 -13.07 -10.66
C ASP A 84 -4.08 -13.22 -12.19
N ILE A 85 -3.15 -12.57 -12.89
CA ILE A 85 -3.01 -12.60 -14.33
C ILE A 85 -1.64 -13.18 -14.66
N LEU A 86 -1.55 -14.04 -15.66
CA LEU A 86 -0.34 -14.77 -15.95
C LEU A 86 0.14 -15.61 -14.74
N ARG A 87 1.28 -16.27 -14.86
CA ARG A 87 1.76 -17.21 -13.81
C ARG A 87 2.21 -16.52 -12.51
N ARG A 88 2.68 -15.28 -12.56
CA ARG A 88 3.27 -14.55 -11.43
C ARG A 88 2.96 -13.05 -11.47
N SER A 89 1.83 -12.70 -12.01
CA SER A 89 1.42 -11.30 -12.16
C SER A 89 0.04 -11.10 -11.58
N SER A 90 -0.20 -9.93 -11.03
CA SER A 90 -1.50 -9.61 -10.44
C SER A 90 -1.86 -8.16 -10.62
N LEU A 91 -3.14 -7.90 -10.73
CA LEU A 91 -3.75 -6.57 -10.67
C LEU A 91 -4.71 -6.52 -9.49
N GLY A 92 -4.82 -5.36 -8.87
CA GLY A 92 -5.75 -5.18 -7.77
C GLY A 92 -6.23 -3.76 -7.61
N ALA A 93 -7.37 -3.63 -6.92
CA ALA A 93 -7.92 -2.35 -6.51
C ALA A 93 -8.35 -2.42 -5.04
N LEU A 94 -8.10 -1.36 -4.30
CA LEU A 94 -8.48 -1.21 -2.91
C LEU A 94 -9.28 0.08 -2.75
N PHE A 95 -10.35 -0.01 -1.97
CA PHE A 95 -11.14 1.12 -1.50
C PHE A 95 -11.21 1.09 0.02
N THR A 96 -11.07 2.25 0.65
CA THR A 96 -11.28 2.43 2.08
C THR A 96 -12.13 3.65 2.32
N ASN A 97 -13.00 3.57 3.33
CA ASN A 97 -13.85 4.67 3.75
C ASN A 97 -13.87 4.76 5.28
N ARG A 98 -13.79 5.96 5.78
CA ARG A 98 -14.03 6.35 7.16
C ARG A 98 -15.17 7.37 7.18
N SER A 99 -16.29 7.07 7.82
CA SER A 99 -17.50 7.90 7.75
C SER A 99 -17.37 9.26 8.45
N VAL A 100 -16.44 9.37 9.39
CA VAL A 100 -16.12 10.62 10.10
C VAL A 100 -14.64 10.89 9.96
N SER A 101 -14.27 11.90 9.19
CA SER A 101 -12.87 12.28 8.96
C SER A 101 -12.21 12.81 10.24
N LEU A 102 -10.90 12.64 10.34
CA LEU A 102 -10.06 13.21 11.40
C LEU A 102 -9.71 14.68 11.16
N VAL A 103 -9.86 15.15 9.94
CA VAL A 103 -9.37 16.45 9.48
C VAL A 103 -10.49 17.48 9.32
N GLY A 104 -11.68 17.06 8.86
CA GLY A 104 -12.77 17.97 8.60
C GLY A 104 -14.14 17.30 8.70
N GLU A 105 -15.19 18.06 8.47
CA GLU A 105 -16.57 17.52 8.47
C GLU A 105 -16.81 16.68 7.22
N GLY A 106 -17.27 15.45 7.41
CA GLY A 106 -17.59 14.52 6.34
C GLY A 106 -16.82 13.21 6.42
N ALA A 107 -16.86 12.44 5.35
CA ALA A 107 -16.17 11.17 5.22
C ALA A 107 -14.78 11.36 4.59
N SER A 108 -13.84 10.51 4.97
CA SER A 108 -12.55 10.37 4.29
C SER A 108 -12.51 9.06 3.53
N GLN A 109 -12.12 9.12 2.26
CA GLN A 109 -12.04 7.97 1.37
C GLN A 109 -10.62 7.84 0.80
N ALA A 110 -10.21 6.62 0.56
CA ALA A 110 -9.02 6.36 -0.23
C ALA A 110 -9.26 5.20 -1.19
N TYR A 111 -8.76 5.34 -2.39
CA TYR A 111 -8.83 4.29 -3.41
C TYR A 111 -7.54 4.22 -4.19
N GLY A 112 -7.22 3.03 -4.64
CA GLY A 112 -6.02 2.83 -5.41
C GLY A 112 -6.07 1.54 -6.21
N ALA A 113 -5.24 1.52 -7.24
CA ALA A 113 -4.96 0.35 -8.04
C ALA A 113 -3.48 -0.02 -7.95
N ASP A 114 -3.19 -1.30 -7.93
CA ASP A 114 -1.83 -1.82 -7.92
C ASP A 114 -1.65 -2.94 -8.93
N ALA A 115 -0.46 -3.04 -9.45
CA ALA A 115 -0.05 -4.03 -10.43
C ALA A 115 1.32 -4.60 -10.07
N THR A 116 1.45 -5.90 -10.17
CA THR A 116 2.73 -6.59 -10.06
C THR A 116 2.88 -7.52 -11.25
N PHE A 117 3.97 -7.36 -11.97
CA PHE A 117 4.32 -8.23 -13.10
C PHE A 117 5.66 -8.91 -12.84
N SER A 118 5.73 -10.17 -13.14
CA SER A 118 6.97 -10.93 -13.15
C SER A 118 7.11 -11.63 -14.50
N PHE A 119 8.11 -11.21 -15.25
CA PHE A 119 8.42 -11.77 -16.53
C PHE A 119 9.70 -12.59 -16.43
N PHE A 120 9.68 -13.80 -16.97
CA PHE A 120 10.76 -14.76 -16.84
C PHE A 120 11.07 -15.01 -15.35
N GLU A 121 12.33 -15.16 -14.97
CA GLU A 121 12.73 -15.35 -13.57
C GLU A 121 13.41 -14.12 -12.96
N ASN A 122 13.74 -13.15 -13.80
CA ASN A 122 14.66 -12.08 -13.48
C ASN A 122 14.12 -10.66 -13.70
N ILE A 123 12.92 -10.49 -14.25
CA ILE A 123 12.33 -9.18 -14.47
C ILE A 123 11.08 -9.02 -13.58
N GLY A 124 11.08 -8.01 -12.75
CA GLY A 124 9.96 -7.60 -11.93
C GLY A 124 9.55 -6.15 -12.24
N LEU A 125 8.26 -5.92 -12.36
CA LEU A 125 7.66 -4.59 -12.43
C LEU A 125 6.58 -4.50 -11.37
N LEU A 126 6.61 -3.42 -10.60
CA LEU A 126 5.59 -3.09 -9.63
C LEU A 126 5.17 -1.64 -9.83
N ALA A 127 3.87 -1.40 -9.85
CA ALA A 127 3.31 -0.07 -9.92
C ALA A 127 2.09 0.05 -9.03
N TYR A 128 1.85 1.22 -8.50
CA TYR A 128 0.56 1.59 -7.93
C TYR A 128 0.24 3.06 -8.17
N MET A 129 -1.04 3.37 -8.12
CA MET A 129 -1.58 4.71 -8.05
C MET A 129 -2.70 4.72 -7.01
N ALA A 130 -2.70 5.71 -6.13
CA ALA A 130 -3.70 5.88 -5.10
C ALA A 130 -4.08 7.34 -4.95
N ARG A 131 -5.32 7.60 -4.55
CA ARG A 131 -5.86 8.91 -4.27
C ARG A 131 -6.66 8.89 -2.99
N THR A 132 -6.60 9.98 -2.23
CA THR A 132 -7.44 10.20 -1.05
C THR A 132 -8.40 11.35 -1.29
N GLU A 133 -9.61 11.24 -0.75
CA GLU A 133 -10.59 12.30 -0.71
C GLU A 133 -10.88 12.61 0.75
N THR A 134 -10.29 13.71 1.22
CA THR A 134 -10.39 14.17 2.60
C THR A 134 -10.99 15.56 2.59
N PRO A 135 -12.00 15.86 3.43
CA PRO A 135 -12.65 17.15 3.46
C PRO A 135 -11.65 18.31 3.62
N GLY A 136 -11.76 19.32 2.73
CA GLY A 136 -10.86 20.48 2.71
C GLY A 136 -9.51 20.25 2.04
N HIS A 137 -9.24 19.06 1.47
CA HIS A 137 -7.97 18.68 0.84
C HIS A 137 -8.21 17.99 -0.51
N GLU A 138 -8.76 18.74 -1.47
CA GLU A 138 -9.22 18.20 -2.76
C GLU A 138 -8.12 18.15 -3.83
N ASP A 139 -7.03 18.89 -3.65
CA ASP A 139 -5.87 18.94 -4.53
C ASP A 139 -4.66 18.21 -3.92
N LYS A 140 -3.67 17.85 -4.73
CA LYS A 140 -2.40 17.22 -4.28
C LYS A 140 -2.60 16.03 -3.34
N ASN A 141 -3.60 15.24 -3.64
CA ASN A 141 -4.08 14.13 -2.82
C ASN A 141 -3.76 12.75 -3.43
N THR A 142 -2.74 12.69 -4.28
CA THR A 142 -2.36 11.48 -5.03
C THR A 142 -1.01 10.92 -4.55
N SER A 143 -0.88 9.63 -4.60
CA SER A 143 0.40 8.93 -4.43
C SER A 143 0.56 7.87 -5.50
N TYR A 144 1.75 7.77 -6.09
CA TYR A 144 2.06 6.75 -7.08
C TYR A 144 3.51 6.30 -7.01
N GLN A 145 3.74 5.07 -7.45
CA GLN A 145 5.06 4.48 -7.54
C GLN A 145 5.17 3.56 -8.75
N GLY A 146 6.32 3.62 -9.39
CA GLY A 146 6.79 2.63 -10.34
C GLY A 146 8.13 2.07 -9.90
N ARG A 147 8.29 0.76 -9.95
CA ARG A 147 9.54 0.08 -9.65
C ARG A 147 9.81 -0.99 -10.69
N PHE A 148 11.01 -0.98 -11.23
CA PHE A 148 11.54 -1.97 -12.14
C PHE A 148 12.73 -2.67 -11.48
N ASP A 149 12.74 -3.99 -11.50
CA ASP A 149 13.83 -4.84 -11.00
C ASP A 149 14.28 -5.78 -12.11
N TYR A 150 15.57 -5.77 -12.43
CA TYR A 150 16.23 -6.79 -13.23
C TYR A 150 17.29 -7.51 -12.38
N ARG A 151 17.17 -8.81 -12.26
CA ARG A 151 18.05 -9.65 -11.44
C ARG A 151 18.71 -10.73 -12.28
N GLY A 152 19.60 -10.32 -13.19
CA GLY A 152 20.44 -11.25 -13.96
C GLY A 152 21.59 -11.81 -13.13
N ASP A 153 22.21 -12.85 -13.64
CA ASP A 153 23.34 -13.52 -12.97
C ASP A 153 24.54 -12.58 -12.79
N ARG A 154 24.96 -11.91 -13.86
CA ARG A 154 26.12 -10.99 -13.86
C ARG A 154 25.73 -9.53 -13.65
N TYR A 155 24.54 -9.14 -14.08
CA TYR A 155 24.06 -7.78 -14.04
C TYR A 155 22.75 -7.73 -13.24
N GLY A 156 22.62 -6.74 -12.40
CA GLY A 156 21.39 -6.39 -11.73
C GLY A 156 21.12 -4.90 -11.92
N PHE A 157 19.85 -4.55 -12.08
CA PHE A 157 19.42 -3.16 -12.21
C PHE A 157 18.10 -2.97 -11.48
N GLN A 158 17.99 -1.90 -10.73
CA GLN A 158 16.76 -1.49 -10.10
C GLN A 158 16.54 0.01 -10.33
N ALA A 159 15.34 0.37 -10.73
CA ALA A 159 14.90 1.75 -10.80
C ALA A 159 13.57 1.88 -10.08
N GLU A 160 13.40 2.94 -9.31
CA GLU A 160 12.19 3.25 -8.54
C GLU A 160 11.90 4.74 -8.59
N HIS A 161 10.64 5.09 -8.79
CA HIS A 161 10.15 6.44 -8.66
C HIS A 161 8.89 6.43 -7.80
N LEU A 162 8.91 7.18 -6.69
CA LEU A 162 7.83 7.31 -5.73
C LEU A 162 7.49 8.78 -5.54
N VAL A 163 6.20 9.09 -5.59
CA VAL A 163 5.64 10.40 -5.28
C VAL A 163 4.53 10.24 -4.26
N VAL A 164 4.55 11.08 -3.24
CA VAL A 164 3.48 11.25 -2.27
C VAL A 164 3.23 12.75 -2.17
N GLU A 165 2.04 13.16 -2.55
CA GLU A 165 1.66 14.56 -2.52
C GLU A 165 1.28 15.03 -1.10
N ASP A 166 1.18 16.32 -0.91
CA ASP A 166 1.02 17.01 0.37
C ASP A 166 -0.28 16.63 1.10
N HIS A 167 -1.37 16.57 0.36
CA HIS A 167 -2.70 16.27 0.88
C HIS A 167 -3.11 14.80 0.71
N PHE A 168 -2.14 13.92 0.53
CA PHE A 168 -2.41 12.49 0.52
C PHE A 168 -2.54 11.97 1.96
N ILE A 169 -3.78 11.80 2.44
CA ILE A 169 -4.11 11.45 3.82
C ILE A 169 -4.94 10.16 3.89
N PRO A 170 -4.31 8.98 3.96
CA PRO A 170 -5.04 7.71 4.07
C PRO A 170 -5.45 7.45 5.53
N GLU A 171 -6.61 7.98 5.97
CA GLU A 171 -7.05 7.92 7.36
C GLU A 171 -7.34 6.50 7.90
N VAL A 172 -7.61 5.53 7.04
CA VAL A 172 -7.74 4.10 7.40
C VAL A 172 -6.42 3.37 7.25
N GLY A 173 -5.42 4.06 6.74
CA GLY A 173 -4.10 3.55 6.44
C GLY A 173 -3.02 4.13 7.33
N PHE A 174 -1.82 4.17 6.78
CA PHE A 174 -0.65 4.73 7.45
C PHE A 174 0.29 5.37 6.45
N LEU A 175 0.75 6.57 6.77
CA LEU A 175 1.75 7.32 6.03
C LEU A 175 2.85 7.78 6.99
N ARG A 176 4.10 7.53 6.64
CA ARG A 176 5.26 7.99 7.44
C ARG A 176 5.65 9.42 7.14
N ARG A 177 5.49 9.83 5.89
CA ARG A 177 5.90 11.12 5.38
C ARG A 177 5.06 11.46 4.16
N ASP A 178 4.59 12.66 4.11
CA ASP A 178 3.91 13.31 2.98
C ASP A 178 4.86 14.24 2.21
N ASN A 179 4.34 14.84 1.18
CA ASN A 179 4.99 15.89 0.39
C ASN A 179 6.44 15.55 -0.01
N PHE A 180 6.65 14.41 -0.65
CA PHE A 180 7.97 14.06 -1.15
C PHE A 180 7.95 13.32 -2.47
N ARG A 181 9.08 13.45 -3.17
CA ARG A 181 9.38 12.70 -4.38
C ARG A 181 10.73 12.02 -4.21
N ARG A 182 10.80 10.77 -4.57
CA ARG A 182 12.03 9.99 -4.51
C ARG A 182 12.24 9.23 -5.80
N THR A 183 13.44 9.39 -6.37
CA THR A 183 13.93 8.54 -7.45
C THR A 183 15.14 7.78 -6.93
N TYR A 184 15.15 6.48 -7.13
CA TYR A 184 16.25 5.60 -6.72
C TYR A 184 16.64 4.71 -7.89
N THR A 185 17.93 4.61 -8.14
CA THR A 185 18.46 3.73 -9.18
C THR A 185 19.72 3.06 -8.66
N THR A 186 19.86 1.78 -8.89
CA THR A 186 21.06 1.02 -8.54
C THR A 186 21.39 0.01 -9.63
N GLY A 187 22.67 -0.16 -9.87
CA GLY A 187 23.22 -1.17 -10.75
C GLY A 187 24.15 -2.12 -9.97
N ARG A 188 24.11 -3.38 -10.31
CA ARG A 188 25.02 -4.40 -9.78
C ARG A 188 25.73 -5.07 -10.92
N PHE A 189 27.05 -5.16 -10.80
CA PHE A 189 27.89 -5.99 -11.67
C PHE A 189 28.65 -7.00 -10.81
N SER A 190 28.48 -8.28 -11.09
CA SER A 190 29.13 -9.38 -10.37
C SER A 190 29.95 -10.23 -11.37
N PRO A 191 31.19 -9.83 -11.64
CA PRO A 191 32.06 -10.63 -12.50
C PRO A 191 32.35 -11.96 -11.82
N ARG A 192 32.25 -13.06 -12.58
CA ARG A 192 32.80 -14.35 -12.16
C ARG A 192 34.19 -14.50 -12.83
N PRO A 193 35.28 -14.39 -12.09
CA PRO A 193 36.56 -14.77 -12.64
C PRO A 193 36.46 -16.24 -13.06
N ARG A 194 36.82 -16.56 -14.30
CA ARG A 194 37.07 -17.95 -14.67
C ARG A 194 38.11 -18.45 -13.70
N SER A 195 37.89 -19.61 -13.09
CA SER A 195 38.85 -20.20 -12.18
C SER A 195 40.22 -20.15 -12.82
N LEU A 196 41.18 -19.66 -12.08
CA LEU A 196 42.58 -19.93 -12.34
C LEU A 196 42.72 -21.45 -12.23
N ASP A 197 42.67 -22.16 -13.34
CA ASP A 197 43.29 -23.46 -13.45
C ASP A 197 44.78 -23.18 -13.25
N SER A 198 45.21 -23.24 -12.01
CA SER A 198 46.57 -23.08 -11.59
C SER A 198 46.99 -24.36 -10.92
N ILE A 199 47.70 -25.17 -11.72
CA ILE A 199 48.79 -26.08 -11.32
C ILE A 199 48.35 -27.27 -10.46
#